data_7e3ee042336d91093d25cd9ac3cd9fe0
#
_entry.id   7e3ee042336d91093d25cd9ac3cd9fe0
#
_cell.length_a   1.000
_cell.length_b   1.000
_cell.length_c   1.000
_cell.angle_alpha   90.00
_cell.angle_beta   90.00
_cell.angle_gamma   90.00
#
_symmetry.space_group_name_H-M   'P 1'
#
loop_
_entity.id
_entity.type
_entity.pdbx_description
1 polymer ?
#
loop_
_entity_poly.entity_id
_entity_poly.type
_entity_poly.pdbx_seq_one_letter_code
_entity_poly.pdbx_strand_id
1 'polypeptide(L)'
;MGALAQAVRSGKALYAGLSNYNGETLEKACAILDELHVPFVINQNRYSIFDRTIEQNGLKETAVRLNRGIIAFSPLAQGLLTNRYLNGIPEDSRIRTDGRFLKESVITEEKLAQIRTLNEIAAARGQTLAEMALAWILRDGKVTSVLIGASKPQQILDNIAALNNTTFTADELEAIDKASGFYKE
;
A
#
# COMPACT_ATOMS: atom_id res chain seq x y z
N MET A 1 -9.24 6.89 22.23
CA MET A 1 -8.97 5.49 22.68
C MET A 1 -10.06 4.94 23.60
N GLY A 2 -10.66 5.71 24.52
CA GLY A 2 -11.71 5.22 25.44
C GLY A 2 -12.91 4.55 24.76
N ALA A 3 -13.41 5.08 23.64
CA ALA A 3 -14.50 4.46 22.88
C ALA A 3 -14.11 3.09 22.28
N LEU A 4 -12.86 2.94 21.81
CA LEU A 4 -12.33 1.65 21.34
C LEU A 4 -12.26 0.65 22.50
N ALA A 5 -11.78 1.10 23.67
CA ALA A 5 -11.74 0.28 24.87
C ALA A 5 -13.13 -0.21 25.27
N GLN A 6 -14.13 0.66 25.22
CA GLN A 6 -15.51 0.30 25.52
C GLN A 6 -16.07 -0.72 24.51
N ALA A 7 -15.76 -0.60 23.22
CA ALA A 7 -16.20 -1.55 22.21
C ALA A 7 -15.62 -2.95 22.43
N VAL A 8 -14.34 -3.02 22.80
CA VAL A 8 -13.68 -4.30 23.13
C VAL A 8 -14.24 -4.88 24.42
N ARG A 9 -14.32 -4.10 25.50
CA ARG A 9 -14.81 -4.58 26.81
C ARG A 9 -16.26 -5.04 26.78
N SER A 10 -17.09 -4.42 25.93
CA SER A 10 -18.49 -4.82 25.75
C SER A 10 -18.66 -6.02 24.79
N GLY A 11 -17.59 -6.61 24.31
CA GLY A 11 -17.61 -7.75 23.40
C GLY A 11 -18.07 -7.42 21.96
N LYS A 12 -18.16 -6.13 21.59
CA LYS A 12 -18.53 -5.70 20.22
C LYS A 12 -17.37 -5.81 19.26
N ALA A 13 -16.12 -5.82 19.75
CA ALA A 13 -14.91 -6.03 18.98
C ALA A 13 -13.95 -6.93 19.75
N LEU A 14 -13.15 -7.73 19.03
CA LEU A 14 -12.09 -8.54 19.62
C LEU A 14 -10.78 -7.74 19.73
N TYR A 15 -10.50 -6.91 18.74
CA TYR A 15 -9.28 -6.12 18.63
C TYR A 15 -9.60 -4.68 18.23
N ALA A 16 -8.71 -3.76 18.56
CA ALA A 16 -8.70 -2.41 18.01
C ALA A 16 -7.72 -2.32 16.84
N GLY A 17 -8.04 -1.48 15.87
CA GLY A 17 -7.16 -1.07 14.78
C GLY A 17 -7.26 0.43 14.56
N LEU A 18 -6.19 1.04 14.06
CA LEU A 18 -6.12 2.47 13.77
C LEU A 18 -5.88 2.68 12.28
N SER A 19 -6.05 3.92 11.80
CA SER A 19 -5.83 4.25 10.39
C SER A 19 -5.24 5.65 10.23
N ASN A 20 -4.35 5.80 9.26
CA ASN A 20 -3.72 7.06 8.85
C ASN A 20 -2.94 7.79 9.97
N TYR A 21 -2.36 7.04 10.91
CA TYR A 21 -1.45 7.59 11.90
C TYR A 21 -0.03 7.68 11.33
N ASN A 22 0.76 8.61 11.82
CA ASN A 22 2.21 8.65 11.65
C ASN A 22 2.91 7.95 12.83
N GLY A 23 4.24 7.87 12.82
CA GLY A 23 5.00 7.19 13.86
C GLY A 23 4.75 7.73 15.26
N GLU A 24 4.78 9.06 15.44
CA GLU A 24 4.57 9.70 16.74
C GLU A 24 3.16 9.46 17.30
N THR A 25 2.14 9.65 16.46
CA THR A 25 0.74 9.45 16.89
C THR A 25 0.42 7.98 17.14
N LEU A 26 1.05 7.06 16.40
CA LEU A 26 0.93 5.63 16.64
C LEU A 26 1.51 5.26 18.01
N GLU A 27 2.70 5.77 18.34
CA GLU A 27 3.33 5.51 19.64
C GLU A 27 2.49 5.98 20.82
N LYS A 28 1.98 7.23 20.75
CA LYS A 28 1.07 7.77 21.76
C LYS A 28 -0.21 6.94 21.89
N ALA A 29 -0.78 6.52 20.78
CA ALA A 29 -2.00 5.70 20.78
C ALA A 29 -1.75 4.30 21.36
N CYS A 30 -0.61 3.67 21.07
CA CYS A 30 -0.23 2.39 21.66
C CYS A 30 -0.13 2.50 23.18
N ALA A 31 0.59 3.52 23.70
CA ALA A 31 0.72 3.72 25.14
C ALA A 31 -0.65 3.82 25.84
N ILE A 32 -1.58 4.60 25.28
CA ILE A 32 -2.94 4.74 25.85
C ILE A 32 -3.73 3.42 25.77
N LEU A 33 -3.63 2.69 24.66
CA LEU A 33 -4.36 1.42 24.50
C LEU A 33 -3.79 0.32 25.39
N ASP A 34 -2.46 0.30 25.61
CA ASP A 34 -1.80 -0.61 26.52
C ASP A 34 -2.21 -0.32 28.00
N GLU A 35 -2.26 0.94 28.42
CA GLU A 35 -2.81 1.35 29.74
C GLU A 35 -4.27 0.93 29.91
N LEU A 36 -5.06 1.01 28.84
CA LEU A 36 -6.46 0.60 28.84
C LEU A 36 -6.64 -0.93 28.71
N HIS A 37 -5.57 -1.70 28.59
CA HIS A 37 -5.59 -3.14 28.35
C HIS A 37 -6.43 -3.54 27.15
N VAL A 38 -6.30 -2.79 26.04
CA VAL A 38 -7.01 -3.04 24.79
C VAL A 38 -6.07 -3.73 23.80
N PRO A 39 -6.42 -4.90 23.27
CA PRO A 39 -5.60 -5.57 22.26
C PRO A 39 -5.63 -4.78 20.95
N PHE A 40 -4.56 -4.03 20.69
CA PHE A 40 -4.32 -3.27 19.47
C PHE A 40 -3.35 -4.03 18.57
N VAL A 41 -3.74 -4.31 17.33
CA VAL A 41 -2.96 -5.20 16.48
C VAL A 41 -2.43 -4.55 15.21
N ILE A 42 -3.11 -3.51 14.67
CA ILE A 42 -2.83 -3.07 13.30
C ILE A 42 -3.11 -1.59 13.07
N ASN A 43 -2.29 -0.97 12.21
CA ASN A 43 -2.55 0.35 11.65
C ASN A 43 -2.71 0.26 10.13
N GLN A 44 -3.76 0.85 9.58
CA GLN A 44 -4.06 0.84 8.15
C GLN A 44 -3.66 2.17 7.53
N ASN A 45 -2.77 2.14 6.52
CA ASN A 45 -2.30 3.34 5.82
C ASN A 45 -2.28 3.14 4.30
N ARG A 46 -2.35 4.26 3.59
CA ARG A 46 -2.02 4.26 2.16
C ARG A 46 -0.54 3.95 1.99
N TYR A 47 -0.23 3.00 1.09
CA TYR A 47 1.13 2.67 0.75
C TYR A 47 1.20 2.02 -0.62
N SER A 48 2.09 2.51 -1.47
CA SER A 48 2.35 2.01 -2.82
C SER A 48 3.71 2.50 -3.30
N ILE A 49 4.16 2.06 -4.47
CA ILE A 49 5.37 2.59 -5.12
C ILE A 49 5.29 4.12 -5.32
N PHE A 50 4.08 4.67 -5.58
CA PHE A 50 3.85 6.12 -5.77
C PHE A 50 3.47 6.89 -4.50
N ASP A 51 3.23 6.24 -3.38
CA ASP A 51 2.95 6.88 -2.10
C ASP A 51 3.71 6.18 -0.99
N ARG A 52 4.80 6.78 -0.57
CA ARG A 52 5.71 6.26 0.47
C ARG A 52 5.68 7.08 1.75
N THR A 53 4.59 7.78 2.00
CA THR A 53 4.42 8.63 3.18
C THR A 53 4.75 7.89 4.48
N ILE A 54 4.39 6.61 4.60
CA ILE A 54 4.67 5.82 5.81
C ILE A 54 6.16 5.51 6.04
N GLU A 55 6.99 5.58 5.01
CA GLU A 55 8.45 5.48 5.14
C GLU A 55 9.06 6.79 5.63
N GLN A 56 8.46 7.93 5.30
CA GLN A 56 8.96 9.27 5.61
C GLN A 56 8.50 9.81 6.96
N ASN A 57 7.29 9.42 7.40
CA ASN A 57 6.66 9.94 8.61
C ASN A 57 6.89 9.07 9.87
N GLY A 58 7.82 8.12 9.78
CA GLY A 58 8.23 7.25 10.87
C GLY A 58 7.24 6.13 11.24
N LEU A 59 6.10 5.99 10.51
CA LEU A 59 5.10 4.98 10.85
C LEU A 59 5.67 3.57 10.74
N LYS A 60 6.35 3.28 9.62
CA LYS A 60 6.82 1.93 9.32
C LYS A 60 7.81 1.42 10.37
N GLU A 61 8.78 2.26 10.74
CA GLU A 61 9.75 1.96 11.79
C GLU A 61 9.09 1.82 13.16
N THR A 62 8.17 2.73 13.50
CA THR A 62 7.47 2.69 14.80
C THR A 62 6.58 1.46 14.92
N ALA A 63 5.85 1.08 13.87
CA ALA A 63 5.01 -0.11 13.89
C ALA A 63 5.84 -1.39 14.12
N VAL A 64 6.98 -1.52 13.43
CA VAL A 64 7.91 -2.64 13.63
C VAL A 64 8.45 -2.66 15.06
N ARG A 65 8.93 -1.53 15.57
CA ARG A 65 9.48 -1.41 16.93
C ARG A 65 8.45 -1.76 18.01
N LEU A 66 7.19 -1.39 17.79
CA LEU A 66 6.09 -1.67 18.73
C LEU A 66 5.42 -3.02 18.47
N ASN A 67 5.92 -3.81 17.53
CA ASN A 67 5.33 -5.10 17.13
C ASN A 67 3.83 -4.95 16.77
N ARG A 68 3.52 -3.97 15.93
CA ARG A 68 2.16 -3.72 15.40
C ARG A 68 2.15 -3.94 13.90
N GLY A 69 1.10 -4.57 13.40
CA GLY A 69 0.93 -4.81 11.97
C GLY A 69 0.62 -3.55 11.19
N ILE A 70 0.95 -3.57 9.89
CA ILE A 70 0.53 -2.56 8.92
C ILE A 70 -0.33 -3.23 7.86
N ILE A 71 -1.51 -2.65 7.57
CA ILE A 71 -2.29 -2.98 6.38
C ILE A 71 -2.14 -1.85 5.38
N ALA A 72 -1.71 -2.15 4.15
CA ALA A 72 -1.60 -1.18 3.08
C ALA A 72 -2.90 -1.11 2.26
N PHE A 73 -3.51 0.08 2.15
CA PHE A 73 -4.60 0.31 1.21
C PHE A 73 -4.14 1.11 -0.01
N SER A 74 -4.92 1.06 -1.10
CA SER A 74 -4.58 1.63 -2.41
C SER A 74 -3.22 1.17 -2.96
N PRO A 75 -2.87 -0.11 -2.87
CA PRO A 75 -1.54 -0.61 -3.22
C PRO A 75 -1.20 -0.42 -4.69
N LEU A 76 -2.20 -0.41 -5.56
CA LEU A 76 -2.06 -0.19 -7.01
C LEU A 76 -2.30 1.27 -7.42
N ALA A 77 -2.25 2.23 -6.47
CA ALA A 77 -2.41 3.66 -6.74
C ALA A 77 -3.63 3.96 -7.63
N GLN A 78 -4.81 3.42 -7.26
CA GLN A 78 -6.07 3.54 -7.99
C GLN A 78 -6.03 2.94 -9.42
N GLY A 79 -5.13 1.99 -9.68
CA GLY A 79 -4.93 1.33 -10.97
C GLY A 79 -3.78 1.91 -11.80
N LEU A 80 -3.10 2.95 -11.34
CA LEU A 80 -1.91 3.49 -12.03
C LEU A 80 -0.76 2.48 -12.11
N LEU A 81 -0.62 1.62 -11.10
CA LEU A 81 0.37 0.54 -11.06
C LEU A 81 -0.17 -0.73 -11.73
N THR A 82 -0.77 -0.56 -12.90
CA THR A 82 -1.22 -1.61 -13.82
C THR A 82 -0.98 -1.15 -15.26
N ASN A 83 -1.17 -2.02 -16.22
CA ASN A 83 -1.10 -1.67 -17.64
C ASN A 83 -2.36 -0.93 -18.17
N ARG A 84 -3.34 -0.68 -17.30
CA ARG A 84 -4.69 -0.21 -17.68
C ARG A 84 -4.68 1.14 -18.41
N TYR A 85 -3.76 2.04 -18.04
CA TYR A 85 -3.72 3.41 -18.57
C TYR A 85 -2.66 3.62 -19.66
N LEU A 86 -1.87 2.60 -20.01
CA LEU A 86 -0.77 2.74 -20.99
C LEU A 86 -1.26 3.08 -22.41
N ASN A 87 -2.47 2.65 -22.75
CA ASN A 87 -3.08 2.84 -24.08
C ASN A 87 -4.28 3.82 -24.06
N GLY A 88 -4.29 4.75 -23.10
CA GLY A 88 -5.38 5.69 -22.90
C GLY A 88 -6.22 5.39 -21.67
N ILE A 89 -7.26 6.20 -21.45
CA ILE A 89 -8.15 6.08 -20.29
C ILE A 89 -9.37 5.22 -20.70
N PRO A 90 -9.50 3.98 -20.15
CA PRO A 90 -10.63 3.12 -20.47
C PRO A 90 -11.96 3.71 -19.98
N GLU A 91 -13.04 3.46 -20.73
CA GLU A 91 -14.38 3.95 -20.39
C GLU A 91 -14.88 3.43 -19.02
N ASP A 92 -14.52 2.19 -18.65
CA ASP A 92 -14.85 1.57 -17.37
C ASP A 92 -13.85 1.92 -16.25
N SER A 93 -12.93 2.88 -16.49
CA SER A 93 -11.95 3.30 -15.49
C SER A 93 -12.58 4.13 -14.37
N ARG A 94 -11.92 4.13 -13.18
CA ARG A 94 -12.34 4.99 -12.08
C ARG A 94 -12.30 6.48 -12.41
N ILE A 95 -11.45 6.90 -13.35
CA ILE A 95 -11.42 8.29 -13.85
C ILE A 95 -12.75 8.65 -14.50
N ARG A 96 -13.33 7.75 -15.30
CA ARG A 96 -14.59 7.97 -16.02
C ARG A 96 -15.81 7.73 -15.14
N THR A 97 -15.76 6.75 -14.24
CA THR A 97 -16.92 6.32 -13.45
C THR A 97 -16.99 6.97 -12.08
N ASP A 98 -15.84 7.30 -11.47
CA ASP A 98 -15.74 7.89 -10.13
C ASP A 98 -14.47 8.76 -10.00
N GLY A 99 -14.55 10.00 -10.47
CA GLY A 99 -13.44 10.96 -10.45
C GLY A 99 -13.03 11.48 -9.06
N ARG A 100 -13.62 10.99 -7.96
CA ARG A 100 -13.33 11.46 -6.60
C ARG A 100 -11.92 11.12 -6.15
N PHE A 101 -11.40 9.94 -6.51
CA PHE A 101 -10.14 9.41 -6.01
C PHE A 101 -9.00 9.45 -7.03
N LEU A 102 -9.30 9.47 -8.32
CA LEU A 102 -8.32 9.58 -9.39
C LEU A 102 -8.86 10.53 -10.46
N LYS A 103 -8.18 11.65 -10.66
CA LYS A 103 -8.53 12.65 -11.67
C LYS A 103 -7.71 12.42 -12.95
N GLU A 104 -8.27 12.77 -14.10
CA GLU A 104 -7.58 12.70 -15.39
C GLU A 104 -6.28 13.49 -15.41
N SER A 105 -6.22 14.62 -14.69
CA SER A 105 -5.02 15.45 -14.56
C SER A 105 -3.79 14.75 -13.95
N VAL A 106 -3.98 13.58 -13.33
CA VAL A 106 -2.88 12.75 -12.81
C VAL A 106 -2.19 11.94 -13.92
N ILE A 107 -2.90 11.71 -15.05
CA ILE A 107 -2.38 10.99 -16.22
C ILE A 107 -1.57 11.96 -17.09
N THR A 108 -0.41 12.35 -16.63
CA THR A 108 0.53 13.16 -17.40
C THR A 108 1.47 12.26 -18.21
N GLU A 109 2.12 12.83 -19.26
CA GLU A 109 3.14 12.08 -20.01
C GLU A 109 4.28 11.61 -19.11
N GLU A 110 4.67 12.42 -18.14
CA GLU A 110 5.66 12.02 -17.14
C GLU A 110 5.20 10.80 -16.33
N LYS A 111 3.96 10.82 -15.83
CA LYS A 111 3.38 9.70 -15.09
C LYS A 111 3.28 8.44 -15.95
N LEU A 112 2.89 8.58 -17.21
CA LEU A 112 2.86 7.47 -18.16
C LEU A 112 4.26 6.92 -18.45
N ALA A 113 5.28 7.77 -18.56
CA ALA A 113 6.67 7.33 -18.71
C ALA A 113 7.12 6.52 -17.48
N GLN A 114 6.84 7.00 -16.26
CA GLN A 114 7.11 6.25 -15.03
C GLN A 114 6.44 4.87 -15.04
N ILE A 115 5.16 4.81 -15.41
CA ILE A 115 4.41 3.53 -15.47
C ILE A 115 5.01 2.59 -16.51
N ARG A 116 5.42 3.08 -17.70
CA ARG A 116 6.07 2.26 -18.73
C ARG A 116 7.38 1.67 -18.22
N THR A 117 8.26 2.48 -17.62
CA THR A 117 9.52 1.99 -17.05
C THR A 117 9.30 0.97 -15.93
N LEU A 118 8.33 1.22 -15.03
CA LEU A 118 7.98 0.24 -13.99
C LEU A 118 7.43 -1.06 -14.59
N ASN A 119 6.67 -0.99 -15.69
CA ASN A 119 6.16 -2.18 -16.37
C ASN A 119 7.29 -2.99 -17.04
N GLU A 120 8.33 -2.34 -17.57
CA GLU A 120 9.52 -2.99 -18.12
C GLU A 120 10.29 -3.74 -17.01
N ILE A 121 10.47 -3.11 -15.84
CA ILE A 121 11.09 -3.75 -14.67
C ILE A 121 10.27 -4.97 -14.24
N ALA A 122 8.94 -4.85 -14.17
CA ALA A 122 8.06 -5.97 -13.81
C ALA A 122 8.20 -7.13 -14.82
N ALA A 123 8.18 -6.82 -16.12
CA ALA A 123 8.33 -7.82 -17.18
C ALA A 123 9.68 -8.57 -17.09
N ALA A 124 10.79 -7.86 -16.81
CA ALA A 124 12.10 -8.46 -16.59
C ALA A 124 12.12 -9.43 -15.40
N ARG A 125 11.24 -9.20 -14.39
CA ARG A 125 11.04 -10.09 -13.24
C ARG A 125 10.07 -11.25 -13.51
N GLY A 126 9.50 -11.34 -14.72
CA GLY A 126 8.45 -12.30 -15.05
C GLY A 126 7.11 -12.03 -14.33
N GLN A 127 6.87 -10.80 -13.93
CA GLN A 127 5.66 -10.36 -13.23
C GLN A 127 4.89 -9.32 -14.06
N THR A 128 3.60 -9.23 -13.85
CA THR A 128 2.83 -8.05 -14.26
C THR A 128 3.19 -6.86 -13.36
N LEU A 129 2.94 -5.64 -13.81
CA LEU A 129 3.16 -4.45 -12.98
C LEU A 129 2.36 -4.50 -11.67
N ALA A 130 1.14 -5.02 -11.70
CA ALA A 130 0.31 -5.18 -10.50
C ALA A 130 0.94 -6.17 -9.51
N GLU A 131 1.38 -7.33 -9.98
CA GLU A 131 2.07 -8.34 -9.15
C GLU A 131 3.34 -7.76 -8.53
N MET A 132 4.19 -7.09 -9.34
CA MET A 132 5.40 -6.46 -8.83
C MET A 132 5.08 -5.38 -7.78
N ALA A 133 4.06 -4.55 -8.01
CA ALA A 133 3.69 -3.49 -7.07
C ALA A 133 3.22 -4.05 -5.71
N LEU A 134 2.45 -5.13 -5.72
CA LEU A 134 2.01 -5.82 -4.50
C LEU A 134 3.17 -6.52 -3.80
N ALA A 135 4.00 -7.24 -4.55
CA ALA A 135 5.22 -7.89 -4.06
C ALA A 135 6.17 -6.87 -3.41
N TRP A 136 6.34 -5.69 -4.05
CA TRP A 136 7.19 -4.62 -3.54
C TRP A 136 6.73 -4.10 -2.17
N ILE A 137 5.43 -3.99 -1.93
CA ILE A 137 4.89 -3.60 -0.62
C ILE A 137 5.27 -4.62 0.46
N LEU A 138 5.26 -5.90 0.13
CA LEU A 138 5.51 -7.02 1.04
C LEU A 138 6.99 -7.40 1.18
N ARG A 139 7.90 -6.80 0.39
CA ARG A 139 9.29 -7.20 0.16
C ARG A 139 10.15 -7.40 1.41
N ASP A 140 9.89 -6.65 2.47
CA ASP A 140 10.72 -6.64 3.69
C ASP A 140 10.01 -7.21 4.92
N GLY A 141 8.81 -7.78 4.74
CA GLY A 141 8.01 -8.36 5.82
C GLY A 141 7.47 -7.36 6.86
N LYS A 142 7.69 -6.05 6.66
CA LYS A 142 7.25 -5.01 7.61
C LYS A 142 5.78 -4.63 7.41
N VAL A 143 5.23 -4.87 6.23
CA VAL A 143 3.80 -4.74 5.95
C VAL A 143 3.17 -6.12 6.07
N THR A 144 2.17 -6.23 6.95
CA THR A 144 1.54 -7.51 7.29
C THR A 144 0.58 -7.98 6.21
N SER A 145 -0.16 -7.04 5.59
CA SER A 145 -1.19 -7.38 4.61
C SER A 145 -1.46 -6.21 3.66
N VAL A 146 -2.01 -6.55 2.50
CA VAL A 146 -2.36 -5.58 1.45
C VAL A 146 -3.84 -5.72 1.12
N LEU A 147 -4.55 -4.59 1.11
CA LEU A 147 -5.96 -4.54 0.71
C LEU A 147 -6.05 -4.38 -0.81
N ILE A 148 -6.51 -5.41 -1.48
CA ILE A 148 -6.80 -5.39 -2.90
C ILE A 148 -8.29 -5.14 -3.16
N GLY A 149 -8.60 -4.42 -4.24
CA GLY A 149 -9.94 -4.33 -4.79
C GLY A 149 -10.03 -5.12 -6.09
N ALA A 150 -11.08 -5.92 -6.26
CA ALA A 150 -11.31 -6.70 -7.45
C ALA A 150 -12.78 -6.58 -7.89
N SER A 151 -13.01 -6.42 -9.20
CA SER A 151 -14.33 -6.47 -9.83
C SER A 151 -14.61 -7.78 -10.55
N LYS A 152 -13.56 -8.63 -10.69
CA LYS A 152 -13.62 -9.95 -11.34
C LYS A 152 -12.81 -10.96 -10.53
N PRO A 153 -13.25 -12.24 -10.43
CA PRO A 153 -12.52 -13.28 -9.69
C PRO A 153 -11.06 -13.45 -10.15
N GLN A 154 -10.81 -13.34 -11.47
CA GLN A 154 -9.47 -13.48 -12.03
C GLN A 154 -8.49 -12.46 -11.43
N GLN A 155 -8.91 -11.23 -11.17
CA GLN A 155 -8.05 -10.21 -10.55
C GLN A 155 -7.58 -10.61 -9.14
N ILE A 156 -8.36 -11.40 -8.41
CA ILE A 156 -7.94 -11.92 -7.11
C ILE A 156 -6.82 -12.94 -7.28
N LEU A 157 -6.96 -13.85 -8.26
CA LEU A 157 -5.95 -14.86 -8.57
C LEU A 157 -4.65 -14.21 -9.05
N ASP A 158 -4.74 -13.23 -9.95
CA ASP A 158 -3.60 -12.47 -10.45
C ASP A 158 -2.88 -11.73 -9.30
N ASN A 159 -3.64 -11.11 -8.39
CA ASN A 159 -3.06 -10.41 -7.24
C ASN A 159 -2.39 -11.37 -6.25
N ILE A 160 -2.92 -12.58 -6.05
CA ILE A 160 -2.32 -13.62 -5.20
C ILE A 160 -0.99 -14.10 -5.81
N ALA A 161 -0.86 -14.12 -7.13
CA ALA A 161 0.37 -14.52 -7.82
C ALA A 161 1.57 -13.62 -7.47
N ALA A 162 1.34 -12.39 -6.98
CA ALA A 162 2.38 -11.52 -6.44
C ALA A 162 3.23 -12.19 -5.34
N LEU A 163 2.64 -13.13 -4.59
CA LEU A 163 3.32 -13.84 -3.51
C LEU A 163 4.37 -14.84 -4.00
N ASN A 164 4.34 -15.21 -5.28
CA ASN A 164 5.31 -16.16 -5.85
C ASN A 164 6.73 -15.58 -5.95
N ASN A 165 6.86 -14.23 -5.98
CA ASN A 165 8.17 -13.57 -6.06
C ASN A 165 8.12 -12.21 -5.33
N THR A 166 8.38 -12.20 -4.03
CA THR A 166 8.45 -11.00 -3.18
C THR A 166 9.89 -10.55 -2.90
N THR A 167 10.89 -11.24 -3.44
CA THR A 167 12.30 -10.91 -3.27
C THR A 167 12.73 -9.89 -4.33
N PHE A 168 13.47 -8.89 -3.92
CA PHE A 168 14.04 -7.86 -4.80
C PHE A 168 15.55 -7.74 -4.57
N THR A 169 16.30 -7.58 -5.66
CA THR A 169 17.70 -7.19 -5.57
C THR A 169 17.83 -5.70 -5.25
N ALA A 170 19.01 -5.28 -4.82
CA ALA A 170 19.30 -3.85 -4.58
C ALA A 170 19.13 -3.02 -5.87
N ASP A 171 19.60 -3.55 -7.00
CA ASP A 171 19.51 -2.90 -8.31
C ASP A 171 18.05 -2.73 -8.77
N GLU A 172 17.20 -3.74 -8.54
CA GLU A 172 15.76 -3.65 -8.85
C GLU A 172 15.07 -2.59 -7.99
N LEU A 173 15.38 -2.52 -6.69
CA LEU A 173 14.83 -1.49 -5.80
C LEU A 173 15.28 -0.09 -6.21
N GLU A 174 16.54 0.08 -6.55
CA GLU A 174 17.07 1.36 -7.06
C GLU A 174 16.40 1.76 -8.39
N ALA A 175 16.22 0.81 -9.30
CA ALA A 175 15.53 1.05 -10.57
C ALA A 175 14.07 1.48 -10.35
N ILE A 176 13.36 0.83 -9.42
CA ILE A 176 11.98 1.20 -9.03
C ILE A 176 11.96 2.60 -8.40
N ASP A 177 12.91 2.92 -7.53
CA ASP A 177 13.03 4.23 -6.90
C ASP A 177 13.24 5.33 -7.95
N LYS A 178 14.14 5.13 -8.90
CA LYS A 178 14.37 6.03 -10.03
C LYS A 178 13.13 6.18 -10.90
N ALA A 179 12.52 5.09 -11.31
CA ALA A 179 11.35 5.08 -12.18
C ALA A 179 10.13 5.75 -11.54
N SER A 180 9.95 5.63 -10.22
CA SER A 180 8.84 6.25 -9.48
C SER A 180 9.06 7.71 -9.11
N GLY A 181 10.28 8.26 -9.32
CA GLY A 181 10.66 9.60 -8.90
C GLY A 181 10.95 9.70 -7.39
N PHE A 182 11.16 8.56 -6.73
CA PHE A 182 11.50 8.52 -5.32
C PHE A 182 13.03 8.37 -5.17
N TYR A 183 13.73 9.51 -5.09
CA TYR A 183 15.14 9.52 -4.78
C TYR A 183 15.35 9.73 -3.27
N LYS A 184 16.19 8.89 -2.67
CA LYS A 184 16.86 9.25 -1.42
C LYS A 184 18.15 9.95 -1.84
N GLU A 185 18.22 11.27 -1.65
CA GLU A 185 19.50 11.97 -1.61
C GLU A 185 20.32 11.50 -0.42
#